data_ee3fb76ddd33c5e89eb88f8f0b101620
#
_entry.id   ee3fb76ddd33c5e89eb88f8f0b101620
#
_cell.length_a   1.000
_cell.length_b   1.000
_cell.length_c   1.000
_cell.angle_alpha   90.00
_cell.angle_beta   90.00
_cell.angle_gamma   90.00
#
_symmetry.space_group_name_H-M   'P 1'
#
loop_
_entity.id
_entity.type
_entity.pdbx_description
1 polymer ?
#
loop_
_entity_poly.entity_id
_entity_poly.type
_entity_poly.pdbx_seq_one_letter_code
_entity_poly.pdbx_strand_id
1 'polypeptide(L)'
;MVNSRVRALMRSPNRDGEWHSGELETAFMLSVDRKLVRERIARRLAPAWFDYRRALARGARNFRQLGPGGAGYFGWPAAARAATGRAVMALRGRLIARQLIESLGKVPRS
;
A
#
# COMPACT_ATOMS: atom_id res chain seq x y z
N MET A 1 -6.94 -5.40 3.83
CA MET A 1 -7.11 -4.12 4.58
C MET A 1 -5.81 -3.77 5.28
N VAL A 2 -5.39 -2.54 5.17
CA VAL A 2 -4.16 -2.07 5.82
C VAL A 2 -4.40 -1.92 7.31
N ASN A 3 -3.51 -2.47 8.14
CA ASN A 3 -3.57 -2.36 9.60
C ASN A 3 -3.62 -0.89 10.04
N SER A 4 -4.39 -0.57 11.07
CA SER A 4 -4.57 0.80 11.58
C SER A 4 -3.25 1.49 11.97
N ARG A 5 -2.29 0.74 12.52
CA ARG A 5 -0.95 1.27 12.85
C ARG A 5 -0.14 1.64 11.60
N VAL A 6 -0.23 0.82 10.55
CA VAL A 6 0.39 1.12 9.25
C VAL A 6 -0.25 2.36 8.65
N ARG A 7 -1.58 2.44 8.68
CA ARG A 7 -2.31 3.62 8.19
C ARG A 7 -1.89 4.91 8.89
N ALA A 8 -1.61 4.85 10.18
CA ALA A 8 -1.16 6.01 10.94
C ALA A 8 0.19 6.58 10.45
N LEU A 9 1.03 5.76 9.81
CA LEU A 9 2.31 6.18 9.24
C LEU A 9 2.18 6.77 7.84
N MET A 10 1.06 6.53 7.16
CA MET A 10 0.83 7.01 5.79
C MET A 10 0.49 8.50 5.77
N ARG A 11 0.89 9.15 4.70
CA ARG A 11 0.68 10.58 4.46
C ARG A 11 -0.53 10.87 3.57
N SER A 12 -1.00 9.89 2.81
CA SER A 12 -2.16 10.04 1.95
C SER A 12 -3.37 10.55 2.74
N PRO A 13 -4.08 11.58 2.25
CA PRO A 13 -5.29 12.09 2.89
C PRO A 13 -6.46 11.11 2.76
N ASN A 14 -6.41 10.20 1.80
CA ASN A 14 -7.43 9.16 1.60
C ASN A 14 -6.81 7.78 1.69
N ARG A 15 -6.54 7.35 2.92
CA ARG A 15 -5.90 6.05 3.18
C ARG A 15 -6.77 4.86 2.77
N ASP A 16 -8.08 5.03 2.70
CA ASP A 16 -9.01 4.01 2.22
C ASP A 16 -9.01 3.90 0.69
N GLY A 17 -8.55 4.94 0.00
CA GLY A 17 -8.36 4.96 -1.44
C GLY A 17 -7.02 4.39 -1.91
N GLU A 18 -6.13 4.02 -1.00
CA GLU A 18 -4.83 3.45 -1.31
C GLU A 18 -4.96 1.94 -1.56
N TRP A 19 -5.11 1.55 -2.83
CA TRP A 19 -5.37 0.16 -3.21
C TRP A 19 -4.24 -0.53 -3.94
N HIS A 20 -3.57 0.18 -4.85
CA HIS A 20 -2.56 -0.44 -5.71
C HIS A 20 -1.55 0.59 -6.21
N SER A 21 -0.28 0.30 -6.02
CA SER A 21 0.83 1.14 -6.47
C SER A 21 0.71 2.62 -6.07
N GLY A 22 0.10 2.88 -4.93
CA GLY A 22 -0.07 4.21 -4.35
C GLY A 22 1.10 4.60 -3.45
N GLU A 23 0.78 5.25 -2.33
CA GLU A 23 1.81 5.71 -1.38
C GLU A 23 2.64 4.55 -0.82
N LEU A 24 1.99 3.47 -0.39
CA LEU A 24 2.64 2.44 0.41
C LEU A 24 3.67 1.65 -0.39
N GLU A 25 3.27 1.10 -1.53
CA GLU A 25 4.16 0.33 -2.39
C GLU A 25 5.29 1.19 -2.96
N THR A 26 5.00 2.43 -3.34
CA THR A 26 6.00 3.38 -3.80
C THR A 26 7.00 3.70 -2.69
N ALA A 27 6.53 3.91 -1.46
CA ALA A 27 7.38 4.13 -0.29
C ALA A 27 8.28 2.93 0.02
N PHE A 28 7.78 1.70 -0.15
CA PHE A 28 8.59 0.49 0.00
C PHE A 28 9.73 0.47 -1.01
N MET A 29 9.44 0.69 -2.28
CA MET A 29 10.46 0.71 -3.32
C MET A 29 11.51 1.79 -3.07
N LEU A 30 11.08 2.99 -2.66
CA LEU A 30 11.99 4.08 -2.29
C LEU A 30 12.90 3.70 -1.10
N SER A 31 12.38 2.93 -0.14
CA SER A 31 13.15 2.51 1.03
C SER A 31 14.19 1.44 0.72
N VAL A 32 13.96 0.64 -0.33
CA VAL A 32 14.90 -0.39 -0.80
C VAL A 32 16.03 0.24 -1.62
N ASP A 33 15.67 0.93 -2.68
CA ASP A 33 16.60 1.70 -3.52
C ASP A 33 15.81 2.77 -4.29
N ARG A 34 16.21 4.03 -4.12
CA ARG A 34 15.56 5.16 -4.80
C ARG A 34 15.57 5.03 -6.33
N LYS A 35 16.58 4.35 -6.89
CA LYS A 35 16.70 4.13 -8.34
C LYS A 35 15.60 3.26 -8.92
N LEU A 36 14.90 2.48 -8.08
CA LEU A 36 13.77 1.65 -8.48
C LEU A 36 12.51 2.47 -8.77
N VAL A 37 12.48 3.73 -8.34
CA VAL A 37 11.32 4.61 -8.51
C VAL A 37 11.70 5.79 -9.40
N ARG A 38 10.89 6.02 -10.42
CA ARG A 38 10.98 7.25 -11.25
C ARG A 38 10.38 8.43 -10.48
N GLU A 39 11.09 8.91 -9.45
CA GLU A 39 10.57 9.91 -8.51
C GLU A 39 10.04 11.18 -9.18
N ARG A 40 10.71 11.67 -10.23
CA ARG A 40 10.27 12.86 -10.97
C ARG A 40 8.87 12.67 -11.58
N ILE A 41 8.56 11.45 -12.01
CA ILE A 41 7.24 11.09 -12.53
C ILE A 41 6.27 10.88 -11.36
N ALA A 42 6.64 10.05 -10.39
CA ALA A 42 5.79 9.72 -9.25
C ALA A 42 5.27 10.99 -8.52
N ARG A 43 6.12 11.99 -8.32
CA ARG A 43 5.77 13.25 -7.65
C ARG A 43 4.75 14.10 -8.41
N ARG A 44 4.57 13.87 -9.71
CA ARG A 44 3.63 14.60 -10.57
C ARG A 44 2.30 13.86 -10.78
N LEU A 45 2.22 12.61 -10.32
CA LEU A 45 1.00 11.82 -10.48
C LEU A 45 -0.09 12.36 -9.56
N ALA A 46 -1.24 12.63 -10.15
CA ALA A 46 -2.43 12.97 -9.40
C ALA A 46 -2.94 11.76 -8.60
N PRO A 47 -3.61 11.96 -7.47
CA PRO A 47 -4.26 10.86 -6.79
C PRO A 47 -5.34 10.24 -7.69
N ALA A 48 -5.38 8.91 -7.72
CA ALA A 48 -6.38 8.14 -8.44
C ALA A 48 -7.23 7.37 -7.43
N TRP A 49 -8.35 7.98 -7.03
CA TRP A 49 -9.31 7.39 -6.11
C TRP A 49 -10.45 6.73 -6.86
N PHE A 50 -10.93 5.59 -6.35
CA PHE A 50 -12.11 4.94 -6.88
C PHE A 50 -12.86 4.18 -5.79
N ASP A 51 -14.15 3.97 -6.01
CA ASP A 51 -14.97 3.14 -5.14
C ASP A 51 -14.89 1.68 -5.58
N TYR A 52 -14.06 0.91 -4.89
CA TYR A 52 -13.81 -0.49 -5.18
C TYR A 52 -15.10 -1.33 -5.11
N ARG A 53 -15.90 -1.13 -4.07
CA ARG A 53 -17.15 -1.88 -3.88
C ARG A 53 -18.13 -1.64 -5.02
N ARG A 54 -18.28 -0.38 -5.40
CA ARG A 54 -19.14 0.02 -6.51
C ARG A 54 -18.64 -0.53 -7.86
N ALA A 55 -17.33 -0.51 -8.06
CA ALA A 55 -16.72 -1.08 -9.26
C ALA A 55 -16.96 -2.60 -9.36
N LEU A 56 -16.76 -3.34 -8.28
CA LEU A 56 -17.06 -4.78 -8.24
C LEU A 56 -18.55 -5.06 -8.45
N ALA A 57 -19.44 -4.28 -7.84
CA ALA A 57 -20.89 -4.42 -8.02
C ALA A 57 -21.32 -4.23 -9.48
N ARG A 58 -20.58 -3.41 -10.26
CA ARG A 58 -20.79 -3.26 -11.71
C ARG A 58 -20.12 -4.33 -12.56
N GLY A 59 -19.51 -5.34 -11.95
CA GLY A 59 -18.88 -6.44 -12.65
C GLY A 59 -17.45 -6.20 -13.10
N ALA A 60 -16.72 -5.23 -12.51
CA ALA A 60 -15.32 -5.00 -12.81
C ALA A 60 -14.48 -6.24 -12.46
N ARG A 61 -13.62 -6.69 -13.39
CA ARG A 61 -12.80 -7.89 -13.27
C ARG A 61 -11.31 -7.65 -13.41
N ASN A 62 -10.89 -6.46 -13.77
CA ASN A 62 -9.49 -6.08 -13.94
C ASN A 62 -9.28 -4.60 -13.64
N PHE A 63 -8.03 -4.18 -13.50
CA PHE A 63 -7.69 -2.80 -13.16
C PHE A 63 -8.21 -1.74 -14.14
N ARG A 64 -8.31 -2.07 -15.43
CA ARG A 64 -8.85 -1.14 -16.43
C ARG A 64 -10.33 -0.84 -16.23
N GLN A 65 -11.07 -1.80 -15.66
CA GLN A 65 -12.50 -1.69 -15.39
C GLN A 65 -12.80 -1.09 -14.02
N LEU A 66 -11.83 -1.06 -13.10
CA LEU A 66 -12.02 -0.62 -11.73
C LEU A 66 -12.22 0.88 -11.60
N GLY A 67 -11.55 1.67 -12.41
CA GLY A 67 -11.64 3.12 -12.26
C GLY A 67 -11.14 3.89 -13.48
N PRO A 68 -11.23 5.21 -13.42
CA PRO A 68 -10.86 6.07 -14.53
C PRO A 68 -9.35 6.00 -14.81
N GLY A 69 -9.01 5.96 -16.08
CA GLY A 69 -7.71 6.37 -16.55
C GLY A 69 -6.68 5.30 -16.84
N GLY A 70 -6.85 4.05 -16.48
CA GLY A 70 -5.91 2.98 -16.84
C GLY A 70 -4.43 3.29 -16.55
N ALA A 71 -4.15 4.21 -15.63
CA ALA A 71 -2.81 4.70 -15.32
C ALA A 71 -1.95 3.68 -14.56
N GLY A 72 -2.53 2.53 -14.21
CA GLY A 72 -1.81 1.44 -13.57
C GLY A 72 -1.64 1.59 -12.05
N TYR A 73 -2.23 2.62 -11.43
CA TYR A 73 -2.22 2.81 -9.99
C TYR A 73 -3.59 3.28 -9.46
N PHE A 74 -3.87 2.94 -8.21
CA PHE A 74 -5.04 3.41 -7.46
C PHE A 74 -4.58 3.82 -6.07
N GLY A 75 -4.43 5.12 -5.87
CA GLY A 75 -3.86 5.74 -4.70
C GLY A 75 -3.11 7.01 -5.05
N TRP A 76 -2.18 7.42 -4.21
CA TRP A 76 -1.41 8.64 -4.43
C TRP A 76 0.11 8.40 -4.28
N PRO A 77 0.78 7.93 -5.32
CA PRO A 77 2.22 7.66 -5.28
C PRO A 77 3.07 8.91 -4.98
N ALA A 78 2.59 10.11 -5.32
CA ALA A 78 3.28 11.37 -5.00
C ALA A 78 3.44 11.62 -3.50
N ALA A 79 2.61 11.02 -2.65
CA ALA A 79 2.72 11.13 -1.19
C ALA A 79 3.87 10.28 -0.61
N ALA A 80 4.41 9.33 -1.39
CA ALA A 80 5.38 8.35 -0.93
C ALA A 80 6.70 8.98 -0.48
N ARG A 81 7.24 8.45 0.61
CA ARG A 81 8.57 8.79 1.14
C ARG A 81 9.32 7.55 1.58
N ALA A 82 10.62 7.54 1.37
CA ALA A 82 11.48 6.44 1.82
C ALA A 82 11.40 6.22 3.34
N ALA A 83 11.30 7.30 4.12
CA ALA A 83 11.14 7.21 5.57
C ALA A 83 9.86 6.49 5.98
N THR A 84 8.73 6.76 5.30
CA THR A 84 7.47 6.04 5.50
C THR A 84 7.65 4.55 5.18
N GLY A 85 8.30 4.23 4.07
CA GLY A 85 8.58 2.85 3.68
C GLY A 85 9.39 2.10 4.73
N ARG A 86 10.47 2.70 5.23
CA ARG A 86 11.28 2.10 6.30
C ARG A 86 10.47 1.86 7.58
N ALA A 87 9.70 2.85 8.02
CA ALA A 87 8.89 2.74 9.23
C ALA A 87 7.82 1.66 9.11
N VAL A 88 7.14 1.58 7.98
CA VAL A 88 6.11 0.57 7.73
C VAL A 88 6.72 -0.83 7.62
N MET A 89 7.86 -0.99 6.94
CA MET A 89 8.55 -2.28 6.86
C MET A 89 8.96 -2.77 8.25
N ALA A 90 9.53 -1.91 9.08
CA ALA A 90 9.89 -2.26 10.46
C ALA A 90 8.67 -2.65 11.29
N LEU A 91 7.58 -1.90 11.18
CA LEU A 91 6.33 -2.19 11.90
C LEU A 91 5.74 -3.53 11.44
N ARG A 92 5.62 -3.76 10.14
CA ARG A 92 5.10 -5.03 9.59
C ARG A 92 5.95 -6.22 10.00
N GLY A 93 7.27 -6.08 9.98
CA GLY A 93 8.19 -7.13 10.44
C GLY A 93 7.90 -7.52 11.89
N ARG A 94 7.74 -6.55 12.78
CA ARG A 94 7.39 -6.80 14.19
C ARG A 94 6.02 -7.46 14.34
N LEU A 95 5.01 -7.01 13.60
CA LEU A 95 3.66 -7.57 13.66
C LEU A 95 3.63 -9.02 13.17
N ILE A 96 4.31 -9.31 12.07
CA ILE A 96 4.41 -10.67 11.51
C ILE A 96 5.16 -11.58 12.47
N ALA A 97 6.29 -11.13 13.02
CA ALA A 97 7.07 -11.91 13.98
C ALA A 97 6.23 -12.26 15.22
N ARG A 98 5.47 -11.30 15.74
CA ARG A 98 4.58 -11.53 16.87
C ARG A 98 3.51 -12.58 16.55
N GLN A 99 2.85 -12.47 15.39
CA GLN A 99 1.86 -13.44 14.96
C GLN A 99 2.44 -14.85 14.78
N LEU A 100 3.66 -14.96 14.23
CA LEU A 100 4.34 -16.24 14.08
C LEU A 100 4.66 -16.86 15.45
N ILE A 101 5.20 -16.10 16.37
CA ILE A 101 5.52 -16.57 17.73
C ILE A 101 4.26 -17.06 18.44
N GLU A 102 3.17 -16.31 18.39
CA GLU A 102 1.89 -16.68 18.97
C GLU A 102 1.32 -17.95 18.34
N SER A 103 1.39 -18.07 17.02
CA SER A 103 0.92 -19.25 16.28
C SER A 103 1.74 -20.50 16.60
N LEU A 104 3.07 -20.38 16.68
CA LEU A 104 3.96 -21.48 17.05
C LEU A 104 3.74 -21.93 18.49
N GLY A 105 3.43 -21.00 19.40
CA GLY A 105 3.09 -21.35 20.80
C GLY A 105 1.79 -22.13 20.95
N LYS A 106 0.92 -22.11 19.93
CA LYS A 106 -0.35 -22.86 19.89
C LYS A 106 -0.24 -24.23 19.23
N VAL A 107 0.90 -24.54 18.61
CA VAL A 107 1.12 -25.85 17.99
C VAL A 107 1.46 -26.87 19.09
N PRO A 108 0.75 -28.02 19.18
CA PRO A 108 1.07 -29.06 20.15
C PRO A 108 2.50 -29.57 19.93
N ARG A 109 3.27 -29.70 21.01
CA ARG A 109 4.58 -30.35 20.97
C ARG A 109 4.38 -31.86 20.86
N SER A 110 4.98 -32.47 19.85
CA SER A 110 5.03 -33.94 19.72
C SER A 110 6.00 -34.58 20.70
#